data_01ffe213c86c7d16194f5ec00d77d022
#
_entry.id   01ffe213c86c7d16194f5ec00d77d022
#
_cell.length_a   1.000
_cell.length_b   1.000
_cell.length_c   1.000
_cell.angle_alpha   90.00
_cell.angle_beta   90.00
_cell.angle_gamma   90.00
#
_symmetry.space_group_name_H-M   'P 1'
#
loop_
_entity.id
_entity.type
_entity.pdbx_description
1 polymer ?
#
loop_
_entity_poly.entity_id
_entity_poly.type
_entity_poly.pdbx_seq_one_letter_code
_entity_poly.pdbx_strand_id
1 'polypeptide(L)'
;MAQKKKTKSAKAKPAKKAPAKKATKAKDIKYVYDFGKKTDGDAKQRELLGGKGANLAEMARIGLPVPPGFTISTEVCTYFYDNKKSYPKSLDAQIRQSVELMEKQLDKKLGDLEKPLLLSVRSGARDSMPGMMDTILNLGLNDQTVEALAKSSGNERFAWDCYRRFIQMYGDVVMGVQKLPSEDHDPFEEVIETFKAEIFPNAKGEVDDSKISASQMKELVHRFKSLVKKRSGKDFPICPWEQLEGSVGAVFGSWMNDRAIVYRRKYGIPAEWGTAVNVQAMVFGNTGKKSGSGVAFTRDPASGEKVLYGEFLTDAQGEDVVAGVRPPRPVAQLK
;
A
#
# COMPACT_ATOMS: atom_id res chain seq x y z
N MET A 1 49.45 -13.67 -85.80
CA MET A 1 48.75 -14.91 -85.34
C MET A 1 48.54 -14.80 -83.82
N ALA A 2 47.33 -14.50 -83.35
CA ALA A 2 47.02 -14.32 -81.96
C ALA A 2 45.96 -15.34 -81.55
N GLN A 3 46.32 -16.24 -80.64
CA GLN A 3 45.41 -17.28 -80.12
C GLN A 3 44.54 -16.68 -79.01
N LYS A 4 43.21 -16.72 -79.16
CA LYS A 4 42.20 -16.43 -78.14
C LYS A 4 42.05 -17.58 -77.15
N LYS A 5 42.41 -17.38 -75.87
CA LYS A 5 42.07 -18.35 -74.82
C LYS A 5 40.64 -18.02 -74.32
N LYS A 6 39.76 -19.03 -74.37
CA LYS A 6 38.42 -19.01 -73.78
C LYS A 6 38.50 -19.34 -72.30
N THR A 7 38.11 -18.42 -71.46
CA THR A 7 37.89 -18.63 -70.01
C THR A 7 36.50 -19.19 -69.80
N LYS A 8 36.39 -20.35 -69.12
CA LYS A 8 35.15 -20.97 -68.70
C LYS A 8 34.66 -20.27 -67.39
N SER A 9 33.45 -19.69 -67.43
CA SER A 9 32.74 -19.19 -66.31
C SER A 9 32.25 -20.36 -65.43
N ALA A 10 32.66 -20.38 -64.14
CA ALA A 10 32.18 -21.31 -63.13
C ALA A 10 30.89 -20.74 -62.48
N LYS A 11 29.77 -21.48 -62.65
CA LYS A 11 28.49 -21.19 -61.97
C LYS A 11 28.62 -21.42 -60.46
N ALA A 12 28.48 -20.38 -59.65
CA ALA A 12 28.38 -20.47 -58.21
C ALA A 12 27.07 -21.14 -57.79
N LYS A 13 27.14 -22.12 -56.88
CA LYS A 13 25.99 -22.79 -56.25
C LYS A 13 25.33 -21.86 -55.25
N PRO A 14 23.99 -21.82 -55.11
CA PRO A 14 23.32 -20.99 -54.11
C PRO A 14 23.58 -21.48 -52.68
N ALA A 15 24.00 -20.59 -51.82
CA ALA A 15 24.23 -20.83 -50.39
C ALA A 15 22.91 -21.24 -49.71
N LYS A 16 22.90 -22.36 -49.01
CA LYS A 16 21.78 -22.81 -48.16
C LYS A 16 21.60 -21.79 -47.02
N LYS A 17 20.39 -21.17 -46.94
CA LYS A 17 19.98 -20.35 -45.79
C LYS A 17 20.01 -21.20 -44.52
N ALA A 18 20.77 -20.78 -43.53
CA ALA A 18 20.74 -21.37 -42.21
C ALA A 18 19.32 -21.20 -41.56
N PRO A 19 18.82 -22.21 -40.83
CA PRO A 19 17.52 -22.12 -40.20
C PRO A 19 17.53 -20.99 -39.16
N ALA A 20 16.55 -20.08 -39.24
CA ALA A 20 16.32 -19.03 -38.28
C ALA A 20 16.16 -19.68 -36.89
N LYS A 21 17.04 -19.35 -35.93
CA LYS A 21 16.90 -19.73 -34.56
C LYS A 21 15.54 -19.16 -34.06
N LYS A 22 14.60 -20.04 -33.70
CA LYS A 22 13.38 -19.67 -32.99
C LYS A 22 13.82 -18.91 -31.73
N ALA A 23 13.45 -17.65 -31.65
CA ALA A 23 13.63 -16.88 -30.42
C ALA A 23 12.85 -17.63 -29.33
N THR A 24 13.55 -18.21 -28.39
CA THR A 24 12.99 -18.68 -27.13
C THR A 24 12.34 -17.47 -26.47
N LYS A 25 10.99 -17.48 -26.30
CA LYS A 25 10.29 -16.49 -25.49
C LYS A 25 11.03 -16.42 -24.16
N ALA A 26 11.61 -15.26 -23.83
CA ALA A 26 12.13 -15.02 -22.50
C ALA A 26 10.97 -15.35 -21.54
N LYS A 27 11.22 -16.22 -20.55
CA LYS A 27 10.25 -16.48 -19.49
C LYS A 27 9.94 -15.11 -18.86
N ASP A 28 8.68 -14.67 -18.93
CA ASP A 28 8.27 -13.46 -18.26
C ASP A 28 8.59 -13.60 -16.76
N ILE A 29 9.44 -12.72 -16.25
CA ILE A 29 9.84 -12.73 -14.84
C ILE A 29 8.60 -12.38 -14.03
N LYS A 30 8.33 -13.17 -12.98
CA LYS A 30 7.25 -12.94 -12.05
C LYS A 30 7.70 -11.98 -10.97
N TYR A 31 7.01 -10.85 -10.86
CA TYR A 31 7.27 -9.81 -9.86
C TYR A 31 6.16 -9.67 -8.83
N VAL A 32 4.95 -10.17 -9.13
CA VAL A 32 3.76 -10.06 -8.28
C VAL A 32 3.30 -11.43 -7.82
N TYR A 33 3.08 -11.56 -6.51
CA TYR A 33 2.75 -12.80 -5.83
C TYR A 33 1.45 -12.64 -5.06
N ASP A 34 0.40 -13.34 -5.48
CA ASP A 34 -0.93 -13.26 -4.89
C ASP A 34 -1.02 -14.02 -3.57
N PHE A 35 -1.85 -13.52 -2.63
CA PHE A 35 -2.27 -14.24 -1.43
C PHE A 35 -3.77 -14.07 -1.16
N GLY A 36 -4.37 -15.12 -0.62
CA GLY A 36 -5.82 -15.23 -0.43
C GLY A 36 -6.31 -16.63 -0.77
N LYS A 37 -7.43 -16.76 -1.50
CA LYS A 37 -7.93 -18.06 -1.96
C LYS A 37 -6.92 -18.79 -2.86
N LYS A 38 -6.19 -18.06 -3.67
CA LYS A 38 -5.04 -18.55 -4.43
C LYS A 38 -3.81 -17.84 -3.90
N THR A 39 -2.81 -18.61 -3.49
CA THR A 39 -1.60 -18.08 -2.88
C THR A 39 -0.37 -18.61 -3.60
N ASP A 40 0.52 -17.71 -4.02
CA ASP A 40 1.69 -18.01 -4.85
C ASP A 40 2.99 -18.13 -4.02
N GLY A 41 2.99 -17.70 -2.77
CA GLY A 41 4.17 -17.63 -1.90
C GLY A 41 4.05 -18.47 -0.63
N ASP A 42 5.11 -18.47 0.17
CA ASP A 42 5.17 -19.10 1.49
C ASP A 42 6.18 -18.39 2.42
N ALA A 43 6.24 -18.83 3.68
CA ALA A 43 7.14 -18.28 4.71
C ALA A 43 8.64 -18.36 4.36
N LYS A 44 9.05 -19.26 3.46
CA LYS A 44 10.46 -19.46 3.07
C LYS A 44 10.95 -18.38 2.11
N GLN A 45 10.03 -17.70 1.44
CA GLN A 45 10.35 -16.67 0.44
C GLN A 45 10.51 -15.26 1.05
N ARG A 46 10.98 -15.18 2.30
CA ARG A 46 11.17 -13.92 3.01
C ARG A 46 12.12 -12.94 2.29
N GLU A 47 13.12 -13.46 1.57
CA GLU A 47 14.03 -12.62 0.79
C GLU A 47 13.33 -11.92 -0.36
N LEU A 48 12.42 -12.61 -1.01
CA LEU A 48 11.69 -12.15 -2.19
C LEU A 48 10.45 -11.33 -1.84
N LEU A 49 9.67 -11.79 -0.84
CA LEU A 49 8.38 -11.20 -0.47
C LEU A 49 8.46 -10.27 0.72
N GLY A 50 9.64 -10.15 1.34
CA GLY A 50 9.80 -9.50 2.62
C GLY A 50 9.10 -10.24 3.76
N GLY A 51 9.31 -9.79 5.00
CA GLY A 51 8.73 -10.43 6.18
C GLY A 51 7.20 -10.41 6.18
N LYS A 52 6.58 -9.28 5.83
CA LYS A 52 5.11 -9.18 5.79
C LYS A 52 4.50 -10.02 4.68
N GLY A 53 5.03 -9.95 3.44
CA GLY A 53 4.49 -10.69 2.31
C GLY A 53 4.58 -12.21 2.49
N ALA A 54 5.74 -12.70 2.94
CA ALA A 54 5.94 -14.11 3.22
C ALA A 54 4.98 -14.63 4.31
N ASN A 55 4.78 -13.87 5.39
CA ASN A 55 3.86 -14.24 6.47
C ASN A 55 2.39 -14.17 6.02
N LEU A 56 1.99 -13.17 5.24
CA LEU A 56 0.63 -13.08 4.69
C LEU A 56 0.33 -14.28 3.77
N ALA A 57 1.27 -14.66 2.93
CA ALA A 57 1.15 -15.85 2.08
C ALA A 57 1.02 -17.12 2.93
N GLU A 58 1.86 -17.32 3.94
CA GLU A 58 1.81 -18.49 4.81
C GLU A 58 0.51 -18.56 5.60
N MET A 59 0.08 -17.45 6.21
CA MET A 59 -1.19 -17.39 6.94
C MET A 59 -2.38 -17.74 6.03
N ALA A 60 -2.41 -17.26 4.79
CA ALA A 60 -3.44 -17.61 3.83
C ALA A 60 -3.40 -19.11 3.46
N ARG A 61 -2.19 -19.70 3.31
CA ARG A 61 -2.01 -21.13 3.00
C ARG A 61 -2.49 -22.06 4.11
N ILE A 62 -2.27 -21.69 5.36
CA ILE A 62 -2.73 -22.50 6.52
C ILE A 62 -4.19 -22.25 6.87
N GLY A 63 -4.92 -21.45 6.07
CA GLY A 63 -6.38 -21.26 6.17
C GLY A 63 -6.82 -20.16 7.13
N LEU A 64 -5.92 -19.27 7.57
CA LEU A 64 -6.31 -18.09 8.34
C LEU A 64 -7.08 -17.10 7.44
N PRO A 65 -8.05 -16.35 7.98
CA PRO A 65 -8.91 -15.42 7.23
C PRO A 65 -8.14 -14.13 6.86
N VAL A 66 -7.08 -14.26 6.07
CA VAL A 66 -6.28 -13.13 5.58
C VAL A 66 -7.05 -12.43 4.46
N PRO A 67 -7.30 -11.12 4.54
CA PRO A 67 -7.84 -10.36 3.41
C PRO A 67 -6.96 -10.54 2.18
N PRO A 68 -7.53 -10.77 0.98
CA PRO A 68 -6.76 -11.03 -0.22
C PRO A 68 -5.91 -9.82 -0.62
N GLY A 69 -4.82 -10.11 -1.30
CA GLY A 69 -3.88 -9.11 -1.77
C GLY A 69 -2.77 -9.72 -2.60
N PHE A 70 -1.76 -8.93 -2.84
CA PHE A 70 -0.54 -9.37 -3.51
C PHE A 70 0.69 -8.64 -2.98
N THR A 71 1.85 -9.26 -3.18
CA THR A 71 3.14 -8.69 -2.84
C THR A 71 3.93 -8.43 -4.13
N ILE A 72 4.38 -7.20 -4.32
CA ILE A 72 5.38 -6.84 -5.32
C ILE A 72 6.75 -7.13 -4.71
N SER A 73 7.57 -7.94 -5.38
CA SER A 73 8.80 -8.49 -4.82
C SER A 73 9.88 -7.43 -4.57
N THR A 74 10.83 -7.76 -3.68
CA THR A 74 12.02 -6.93 -3.39
C THR A 74 12.87 -6.66 -4.63
N GLU A 75 12.85 -7.57 -5.61
CA GLU A 75 13.56 -7.41 -6.89
C GLU A 75 13.11 -6.17 -7.67
N VAL A 76 11.83 -5.80 -7.56
CA VAL A 76 11.31 -4.59 -8.17
C VAL A 76 11.87 -3.34 -7.50
N CYS A 77 12.09 -3.35 -6.19
CA CYS A 77 12.75 -2.26 -5.48
C CYS A 77 14.19 -2.05 -5.99
N THR A 78 14.96 -3.12 -6.10
CA THR A 78 16.32 -3.08 -6.65
C THR A 78 16.31 -2.56 -8.09
N TYR A 79 15.43 -3.12 -8.93
CA TYR A 79 15.26 -2.64 -10.30
C TYR A 79 14.92 -1.14 -10.36
N PHE A 80 14.01 -0.68 -9.52
CA PHE A 80 13.58 0.73 -9.45
C PHE A 80 14.76 1.67 -9.18
N TYR A 81 15.64 1.34 -8.25
CA TYR A 81 16.81 2.16 -7.95
C TYR A 81 17.89 2.07 -9.03
N ASP A 82 18.13 0.90 -9.59
CA ASP A 82 19.13 0.69 -10.64
C ASP A 82 18.72 1.32 -11.99
N ASN A 83 17.43 1.54 -12.21
CA ASN A 83 16.87 2.05 -13.47
C ASN A 83 16.20 3.43 -13.33
N LYS A 84 16.79 4.35 -12.56
CA LYS A 84 16.32 5.75 -12.44
C LYS A 84 14.85 5.87 -12.03
N LYS A 85 14.42 5.07 -11.08
CA LYS A 85 13.05 5.01 -10.58
C LYS A 85 12.00 4.57 -11.62
N SER A 86 12.40 3.78 -12.62
CA SER A 86 11.48 3.13 -13.56
C SER A 86 11.16 1.70 -13.15
N TYR A 87 10.09 1.15 -13.73
CA TYR A 87 9.61 -0.20 -13.42
C TYR A 87 9.88 -1.19 -14.55
N PRO A 88 9.97 -2.52 -14.25
CA PRO A 88 9.97 -3.55 -15.28
C PRO A 88 8.72 -3.45 -16.16
N LYS A 89 8.86 -3.60 -17.47
CA LYS A 89 7.77 -3.43 -18.45
C LYS A 89 6.55 -4.34 -18.21
N SER A 90 6.75 -5.50 -17.61
CA SER A 90 5.68 -6.47 -17.33
C SER A 90 4.98 -6.22 -15.99
N LEU A 91 5.47 -5.28 -15.15
CA LEU A 91 4.95 -5.09 -13.79
C LEU A 91 3.50 -4.59 -13.80
N ASP A 92 3.17 -3.57 -14.59
CA ASP A 92 1.81 -3.01 -14.64
C ASP A 92 0.76 -4.08 -15.00
N ALA A 93 1.05 -4.92 -16.01
CA ALA A 93 0.14 -6.01 -16.39
C ALA A 93 -0.06 -7.03 -15.26
N GLN A 94 1.00 -7.36 -14.50
CA GLN A 94 0.92 -8.26 -13.35
C GLN A 94 0.11 -7.65 -12.20
N ILE A 95 0.30 -6.37 -11.90
CA ILE A 95 -0.48 -5.65 -10.88
C ILE A 95 -1.96 -5.64 -11.25
N ARG A 96 -2.31 -5.30 -12.50
CA ARG A 96 -3.71 -5.31 -12.98
C ARG A 96 -4.35 -6.68 -12.86
N GLN A 97 -3.64 -7.73 -13.24
CA GLN A 97 -4.13 -9.10 -13.09
C GLN A 97 -4.40 -9.46 -11.63
N SER A 98 -3.53 -9.07 -10.71
CA SER A 98 -3.71 -9.33 -9.28
C SER A 98 -4.88 -8.53 -8.68
N VAL A 99 -5.07 -7.27 -9.09
CA VAL A 99 -6.24 -6.48 -8.69
C VAL A 99 -7.53 -7.14 -9.19
N GLU A 100 -7.59 -7.59 -10.45
CA GLU A 100 -8.76 -8.32 -10.99
C GLU A 100 -9.06 -9.61 -10.22
N LEU A 101 -8.04 -10.33 -9.75
CA LEU A 101 -8.24 -11.52 -8.91
C LEU A 101 -8.84 -11.14 -7.56
N MET A 102 -8.38 -10.05 -6.93
CA MET A 102 -8.95 -9.55 -5.69
C MET A 102 -10.41 -9.10 -5.88
N GLU A 103 -10.70 -8.37 -6.96
CA GLU A 103 -12.05 -7.92 -7.31
C GLU A 103 -13.03 -9.08 -7.43
N LYS A 104 -12.65 -10.11 -8.19
CA LYS A 104 -13.45 -11.35 -8.35
C LYS A 104 -13.63 -12.11 -7.03
N GLN A 105 -12.61 -12.13 -6.17
CA GLN A 105 -12.67 -12.82 -4.89
C GLN A 105 -13.60 -12.15 -3.90
N LEU A 106 -13.68 -10.82 -3.92
CA LEU A 106 -14.40 -9.99 -2.95
C LEU A 106 -15.78 -9.50 -3.44
N ASP A 107 -16.11 -9.70 -4.72
CA ASP A 107 -17.27 -9.10 -5.37
C ASP A 107 -17.29 -7.56 -5.16
N LYS A 108 -16.12 -6.94 -5.35
CA LYS A 108 -15.89 -5.49 -5.27
C LYS A 108 -15.00 -5.07 -6.42
N LYS A 109 -14.98 -3.77 -6.76
CA LYS A 109 -14.13 -3.27 -7.85
C LYS A 109 -13.43 -1.97 -7.45
N LEU A 110 -12.18 -1.84 -7.87
CA LEU A 110 -11.39 -0.63 -7.63
C LEU A 110 -11.99 0.54 -8.41
N GLY A 111 -12.45 1.58 -7.67
CA GLY A 111 -13.11 2.74 -8.27
C GLY A 111 -14.60 2.55 -8.60
N ASP A 112 -15.21 1.45 -8.18
CA ASP A 112 -16.64 1.18 -8.39
C ASP A 112 -17.53 2.12 -7.56
N LEU A 113 -18.69 2.50 -8.14
CA LEU A 113 -19.62 3.44 -7.52
C LEU A 113 -20.75 2.76 -6.71
N GLU A 114 -20.71 1.44 -6.58
CA GLU A 114 -21.65 0.67 -5.77
C GLU A 114 -20.93 -0.14 -4.69
N LYS A 115 -19.88 -0.86 -5.08
CA LYS A 115 -19.10 -1.75 -4.21
C LYS A 115 -17.59 -1.44 -4.32
N PRO A 116 -17.14 -0.28 -3.84
CA PRO A 116 -15.74 0.12 -3.99
C PRO A 116 -14.80 -0.85 -3.26
N LEU A 117 -13.77 -1.32 -3.96
CA LEU A 117 -12.63 -2.00 -3.35
C LEU A 117 -11.66 -0.95 -2.83
N LEU A 118 -11.37 -0.99 -1.55
CA LEU A 118 -10.35 -0.15 -0.95
C LEU A 118 -9.11 -0.98 -0.62
N LEU A 119 -7.94 -0.38 -0.81
CA LEU A 119 -6.65 -1.03 -0.66
C LEU A 119 -5.78 -0.36 0.40
N SER A 120 -4.92 -1.16 1.01
CA SER A 120 -3.74 -0.67 1.74
C SER A 120 -2.49 -0.98 0.94
N VAL A 121 -1.52 -0.06 0.94
CA VAL A 121 -0.20 -0.23 0.32
C VAL A 121 0.85 -0.05 1.40
N ARG A 122 1.59 -1.11 1.71
CA ARG A 122 2.49 -1.17 2.85
C ARG A 122 3.85 -1.75 2.46
N SER A 123 4.90 -1.23 3.05
CA SER A 123 6.25 -1.79 2.92
C SER A 123 6.35 -3.20 3.51
N GLY A 124 7.26 -4.00 2.96
CA GLY A 124 7.56 -5.34 3.41
C GLY A 124 9.05 -5.65 3.32
N ALA A 125 9.89 -5.00 4.15
CA ALA A 125 11.30 -5.34 4.22
C ALA A 125 11.51 -6.76 4.77
N ARG A 126 12.67 -7.36 4.50
CA ARG A 126 13.04 -8.69 5.04
C ARG A 126 13.02 -8.68 6.56
N ASP A 127 13.61 -7.66 7.16
CA ASP A 127 13.58 -7.43 8.61
C ASP A 127 12.59 -6.33 8.97
N SER A 128 11.95 -6.50 10.14
CA SER A 128 10.99 -5.52 10.62
C SER A 128 11.68 -4.20 10.94
N MET A 129 11.17 -3.11 10.37
CA MET A 129 11.66 -1.75 10.58
C MET A 129 10.49 -0.86 11.02
N PRO A 130 10.01 -0.97 12.27
CA PRO A 130 8.80 -0.30 12.74
C PRO A 130 8.90 1.22 12.62
N GLY A 131 7.90 1.87 11.99
CA GLY A 131 7.85 3.32 11.80
C GLY A 131 8.86 3.92 10.80
N MET A 132 9.71 3.07 10.16
CA MET A 132 10.76 3.57 9.28
C MET A 132 10.31 3.78 7.84
N MET A 133 9.30 3.07 7.39
CA MET A 133 8.80 3.12 6.00
C MET A 133 7.32 3.46 5.96
N ASP A 134 6.90 4.01 4.83
CA ASP A 134 5.58 4.58 4.67
C ASP A 134 4.50 3.52 4.42
N THR A 135 3.27 3.93 4.72
CA THR A 135 2.03 3.15 4.55
C THR A 135 0.96 4.08 4.00
N ILE A 136 0.16 3.59 3.07
CA ILE A 136 -1.04 4.27 2.58
C ILE A 136 -2.24 3.35 2.81
N LEU A 137 -3.29 3.89 3.44
CA LEU A 137 -4.54 3.18 3.71
C LEU A 137 -5.70 3.85 2.99
N ASN A 138 -6.81 3.12 2.84
CA ASN A 138 -8.05 3.60 2.23
C ASN A 138 -7.91 4.07 0.77
N LEU A 139 -6.89 3.57 0.06
CA LEU A 139 -6.67 3.85 -1.35
C LEU A 139 -7.86 3.38 -2.19
N GLY A 140 -8.26 4.17 -3.16
CA GLY A 140 -9.43 3.94 -4.01
C GLY A 140 -10.56 4.92 -3.73
N LEU A 141 -10.46 5.72 -2.66
CA LEU A 141 -11.42 6.78 -2.36
C LEU A 141 -11.20 8.02 -3.23
N ASN A 142 -12.31 8.57 -3.67
CA ASN A 142 -12.46 9.86 -4.32
C ASN A 142 -13.85 10.42 -4.00
N ASP A 143 -14.22 11.57 -4.55
CA ASP A 143 -15.48 12.24 -4.26
C ASP A 143 -16.73 11.39 -4.61
N GLN A 144 -16.60 10.43 -5.52
CA GLN A 144 -17.70 9.54 -5.92
C GLN A 144 -17.69 8.23 -5.13
N THR A 145 -16.52 7.61 -4.96
CA THR A 145 -16.41 6.33 -4.25
C THR A 145 -16.63 6.45 -2.76
N VAL A 146 -16.41 7.64 -2.15
CA VAL A 146 -16.75 7.89 -0.75
C VAL A 146 -18.27 7.86 -0.52
N GLU A 147 -19.06 8.39 -1.44
CA GLU A 147 -20.52 8.31 -1.34
C GLU A 147 -21.01 6.86 -1.51
N ALA A 148 -20.38 6.08 -2.39
CA ALA A 148 -20.65 4.64 -2.52
C ALA A 148 -20.31 3.88 -1.23
N LEU A 149 -19.18 4.20 -0.59
CA LEU A 149 -18.80 3.62 0.70
C LEU A 149 -19.79 4.01 1.81
N ALA A 150 -20.23 5.26 1.86
CA ALA A 150 -21.23 5.75 2.81
C ALA A 150 -22.55 4.97 2.67
N LYS A 151 -23.03 4.81 1.44
CA LYS A 151 -24.25 4.05 1.13
C LYS A 151 -24.12 2.57 1.50
N SER A 152 -23.04 1.93 1.10
CA SER A 152 -22.85 0.49 1.30
C SER A 152 -22.58 0.11 2.76
N SER A 153 -21.93 0.99 3.53
CA SER A 153 -21.69 0.78 4.96
C SER A 153 -22.85 1.22 5.85
N GLY A 154 -23.77 2.05 5.35
CA GLY A 154 -24.80 2.71 6.15
C GLY A 154 -24.25 3.71 7.18
N ASN A 155 -22.98 4.13 7.04
CA ASN A 155 -22.31 5.02 7.97
C ASN A 155 -21.52 6.10 7.20
N GLU A 156 -22.20 7.23 6.98
CA GLU A 156 -21.63 8.36 6.24
C GLU A 156 -20.38 8.93 6.93
N ARG A 157 -20.42 9.07 8.27
CA ARG A 157 -19.28 9.56 9.03
C ARG A 157 -18.04 8.70 8.84
N PHE A 158 -18.19 7.38 8.92
CA PHE A 158 -17.12 6.42 8.68
C PHE A 158 -16.49 6.60 7.29
N ALA A 159 -17.32 6.71 6.25
CA ALA A 159 -16.84 6.86 4.89
C ALA A 159 -16.01 8.14 4.71
N TRP A 160 -16.51 9.27 5.21
CA TRP A 160 -15.82 10.55 5.11
C TRP A 160 -14.56 10.61 5.98
N ASP A 161 -14.52 9.96 7.15
CA ASP A 161 -13.29 9.83 7.95
C ASP A 161 -12.24 8.96 7.24
N CYS A 162 -12.63 7.87 6.59
CA CYS A 162 -11.73 7.09 5.76
C CYS A 162 -11.13 7.94 4.63
N TYR A 163 -11.93 8.79 3.98
CA TYR A 163 -11.45 9.66 2.91
C TYR A 163 -10.53 10.76 3.43
N ARG A 164 -10.86 11.39 4.55
CA ARG A 164 -9.98 12.35 5.24
C ARG A 164 -8.62 11.74 5.54
N ARG A 165 -8.59 10.57 6.18
CA ARG A 165 -7.36 9.83 6.51
C ARG A 165 -6.56 9.47 5.26
N PHE A 166 -7.23 9.07 4.18
CA PHE A 166 -6.56 8.78 2.92
C PHE A 166 -5.89 10.02 2.33
N ILE A 167 -6.59 11.16 2.29
CA ILE A 167 -6.02 12.43 1.77
C ILE A 167 -4.81 12.84 2.60
N GLN A 168 -4.89 12.73 3.92
CA GLN A 168 -3.77 13.05 4.82
C GLN A 168 -2.56 12.17 4.51
N MET A 169 -2.70 10.84 4.52
CA MET A 169 -1.59 9.91 4.27
C MET A 169 -1.02 10.07 2.86
N TYR A 170 -1.88 10.13 1.85
CA TYR A 170 -1.45 10.27 0.46
C TYR A 170 -0.81 11.64 0.21
N GLY A 171 -1.37 12.68 0.78
CA GLY A 171 -0.84 14.05 0.73
C GLY A 171 0.56 14.15 1.31
N ASP A 172 0.77 13.60 2.51
CA ASP A 172 2.07 13.55 3.17
C ASP A 172 3.06 12.67 2.40
N VAL A 173 2.72 11.41 2.19
CA VAL A 173 3.66 10.37 1.73
C VAL A 173 3.93 10.46 0.22
N VAL A 174 2.89 10.71 -0.61
CA VAL A 174 3.00 10.67 -2.07
C VAL A 174 3.16 12.05 -2.68
N MET A 175 2.44 13.05 -2.14
CA MET A 175 2.44 14.40 -2.70
C MET A 175 3.40 15.35 -1.99
N GLY A 176 4.06 14.89 -0.91
CA GLY A 176 5.12 15.64 -0.20
C GLY A 176 4.60 16.83 0.60
N VAL A 177 3.34 16.77 1.06
CA VAL A 177 2.73 17.80 1.93
C VAL A 177 3.18 17.57 3.37
N GLN A 178 4.45 17.85 3.63
CA GLN A 178 5.10 17.63 4.92
C GLN A 178 5.31 18.94 5.68
N LYS A 179 5.55 18.82 6.98
CA LYS A 179 5.94 19.91 7.86
C LYS A 179 7.23 20.57 7.36
N LEU A 180 7.21 21.88 7.23
CA LEU A 180 8.40 22.66 6.91
C LEU A 180 9.22 22.92 8.18
N PRO A 181 10.55 23.17 8.07
CA PRO A 181 11.38 23.50 9.22
C PRO A 181 10.94 24.74 10.00
N SER A 182 10.18 25.63 9.36
CA SER A 182 9.64 26.88 9.96
C SER A 182 8.28 26.70 10.63
N GLU A 183 7.71 25.50 10.60
CA GLU A 183 6.38 25.19 11.16
C GLU A 183 6.53 24.42 12.46
N ASP A 184 5.63 24.66 13.41
CA ASP A 184 5.63 23.98 14.72
C ASP A 184 4.89 22.64 14.66
N HIS A 185 3.85 22.53 13.80
CA HIS A 185 2.98 21.37 13.69
C HIS A 185 2.93 20.81 12.26
N ASP A 186 2.45 19.57 12.12
CA ASP A 186 2.10 18.99 10.83
C ASP A 186 0.97 19.81 10.17
N PRO A 187 1.04 20.11 8.87
CA PRO A 187 0.07 20.98 8.23
C PRO A 187 -1.36 20.42 8.21
N PHE A 188 -1.54 19.11 8.22
CA PHE A 188 -2.86 18.49 8.32
C PHE A 188 -3.39 18.55 9.75
N GLU A 189 -2.53 18.35 10.75
CA GLU A 189 -2.88 18.49 12.16
C GLU A 189 -3.31 19.94 12.46
N GLU A 190 -2.59 20.93 11.95
CA GLU A 190 -2.95 22.34 12.10
C GLU A 190 -4.34 22.65 11.54
N VAL A 191 -4.67 22.09 10.35
CA VAL A 191 -6.01 22.25 9.76
C VAL A 191 -7.09 21.59 10.62
N ILE A 192 -6.82 20.38 11.17
CA ILE A 192 -7.78 19.68 12.05
C ILE A 192 -8.03 20.49 13.32
N GLU A 193 -6.99 20.92 14.00
CA GLU A 193 -7.12 21.63 15.27
C GLU A 193 -7.78 23.00 15.08
N THR A 194 -7.44 23.73 14.02
CA THR A 194 -8.14 24.97 13.65
C THR A 194 -9.62 24.72 13.40
N PHE A 195 -9.94 23.68 12.65
CA PHE A 195 -11.31 23.31 12.36
C PHE A 195 -12.09 22.90 13.61
N LYS A 196 -11.49 22.12 14.51
CA LYS A 196 -12.10 21.78 15.81
C LYS A 196 -12.39 23.01 16.65
N ALA A 197 -11.46 23.97 16.69
CA ALA A 197 -11.67 25.22 17.42
C ALA A 197 -12.87 26.03 16.87
N GLU A 198 -13.06 26.03 15.55
CA GLU A 198 -14.20 26.69 14.91
C GLU A 198 -15.55 26.03 15.25
N ILE A 199 -15.62 24.68 15.19
CA ILE A 199 -16.88 23.94 15.37
C ILE A 199 -17.21 23.64 16.84
N PHE A 200 -16.23 23.72 17.75
CA PHE A 200 -16.38 23.49 19.18
C PHE A 200 -15.81 24.65 20.03
N PRO A 201 -16.26 25.90 19.81
CA PRO A 201 -15.62 27.08 20.43
C PRO A 201 -15.66 27.10 21.95
N ASN A 202 -16.54 26.31 22.58
CA ASN A 202 -16.69 26.22 24.02
C ASN A 202 -16.06 24.95 24.64
N ALA A 203 -15.32 24.15 23.84
CA ALA A 203 -14.69 22.94 24.34
C ALA A 203 -13.57 23.32 25.36
N LYS A 204 -13.54 22.62 26.48
CA LYS A 204 -12.45 22.72 27.47
C LYS A 204 -11.51 21.53 27.23
N GLY A 205 -10.37 21.77 26.57
CA GLY A 205 -9.36 20.76 26.27
C GLY A 205 -9.51 20.16 24.87
N GLU A 206 -8.73 19.14 24.61
CA GLU A 206 -8.67 18.44 23.31
C GLU A 206 -10.00 17.75 22.97
N VAL A 207 -10.46 17.94 21.74
CA VAL A 207 -11.68 17.32 21.24
C VAL A 207 -11.31 16.09 20.40
N ASP A 208 -11.85 14.93 20.79
CA ASP A 208 -11.70 13.68 20.05
C ASP A 208 -12.34 13.80 18.65
N ASP A 209 -11.64 13.35 17.61
CA ASP A 209 -12.11 13.36 16.22
C ASP A 209 -13.45 12.63 16.03
N SER A 210 -13.79 11.69 16.91
CA SER A 210 -15.07 10.98 16.89
C SER A 210 -16.29 11.90 17.11
N LYS A 211 -16.07 13.10 17.62
CA LYS A 211 -17.12 14.12 17.82
C LYS A 211 -17.48 14.90 16.57
N ILE A 212 -16.60 14.88 15.56
CA ILE A 212 -16.85 15.55 14.27
C ILE A 212 -17.96 14.79 13.53
N SER A 213 -19.04 15.48 13.15
CA SER A 213 -20.17 14.90 12.42
C SER A 213 -19.81 14.56 10.97
N ALA A 214 -20.66 13.81 10.27
CA ALA A 214 -20.45 13.46 8.86
C ALA A 214 -20.33 14.71 7.96
N SER A 215 -21.22 15.70 8.14
CA SER A 215 -21.19 16.95 7.35
C SER A 215 -19.93 17.79 7.62
N GLN A 216 -19.51 17.84 8.89
CA GLN A 216 -18.27 18.50 9.26
C GLN A 216 -17.03 17.74 8.73
N MET A 217 -17.05 16.42 8.71
CA MET A 217 -15.97 15.61 8.14
C MET A 217 -15.85 15.84 6.62
N LYS A 218 -16.98 16.03 5.92
CA LYS A 218 -17.00 16.40 4.51
C LYS A 218 -16.34 17.76 4.26
N GLU A 219 -16.63 18.75 5.10
CA GLU A 219 -15.98 20.06 5.04
C GLU A 219 -14.46 19.95 5.30
N LEU A 220 -14.05 19.15 6.27
CA LEU A 220 -12.63 18.91 6.56
C LEU A 220 -11.90 18.27 5.37
N VAL A 221 -12.54 17.35 4.65
CA VAL A 221 -12.00 16.77 3.39
C VAL A 221 -11.76 17.86 2.35
N HIS A 222 -12.67 18.82 2.19
CA HIS A 222 -12.46 19.95 1.27
C HIS A 222 -11.27 20.82 1.69
N ARG A 223 -11.11 21.09 2.98
CA ARG A 223 -9.94 21.84 3.51
C ARG A 223 -8.64 21.09 3.27
N PHE A 224 -8.61 19.79 3.46
CA PHE A 224 -7.44 18.96 3.18
C PHE A 224 -7.05 18.96 1.70
N LYS A 225 -8.02 18.84 0.80
CA LYS A 225 -7.76 18.93 -0.66
C LYS A 225 -7.22 20.31 -1.04
N SER A 226 -7.73 21.37 -0.43
CA SER A 226 -7.23 22.73 -0.62
C SER A 226 -5.81 22.91 -0.11
N LEU A 227 -5.48 22.34 1.05
CA LEU A 227 -4.12 22.29 1.59
C LEU A 227 -3.18 21.56 0.64
N VAL A 228 -3.56 20.38 0.18
CA VAL A 228 -2.77 19.57 -0.77
C VAL A 228 -2.48 20.37 -2.03
N LYS A 229 -3.49 20.99 -2.63
CA LYS A 229 -3.32 21.84 -3.82
C LYS A 229 -2.38 23.01 -3.57
N LYS A 230 -2.55 23.71 -2.44
CA LYS A 230 -1.71 24.85 -2.04
C LYS A 230 -0.24 24.46 -1.88
N ARG A 231 0.02 23.30 -1.26
CA ARG A 231 1.39 22.86 -0.92
C ARG A 231 2.09 22.14 -2.06
N SER A 232 1.39 21.24 -2.78
CA SER A 232 1.97 20.45 -3.87
C SER A 232 1.86 21.09 -5.25
N GLY A 233 1.01 22.11 -5.41
CA GLY A 233 0.67 22.71 -6.72
C GLY A 233 -0.22 21.84 -7.59
N LYS A 234 -0.69 20.68 -7.10
CA LYS A 234 -1.49 19.69 -7.85
C LYS A 234 -2.79 19.39 -7.13
N ASP A 235 -3.82 19.07 -7.89
CA ASP A 235 -5.05 18.55 -7.31
C ASP A 235 -4.85 17.13 -6.77
N PHE A 236 -5.62 16.75 -5.76
CA PHE A 236 -5.62 15.39 -5.24
C PHE A 236 -6.11 14.40 -6.33
N PRO A 237 -5.40 13.30 -6.62
CA PRO A 237 -5.73 12.41 -7.72
C PRO A 237 -7.05 11.67 -7.47
N ILE A 238 -7.94 11.68 -8.46
CA ILE A 238 -9.25 11.02 -8.41
C ILE A 238 -9.24 9.62 -9.06
N CYS A 239 -8.23 9.31 -9.88
CA CYS A 239 -8.10 8.01 -10.53
C CYS A 239 -7.46 6.99 -9.57
N PRO A 240 -8.16 5.89 -9.18
CA PRO A 240 -7.61 4.91 -8.25
C PRO A 240 -6.34 4.20 -8.75
N TRP A 241 -6.15 4.10 -10.05
CA TRP A 241 -4.94 3.53 -10.62
C TRP A 241 -3.73 4.46 -10.48
N GLU A 242 -3.90 5.77 -10.67
CA GLU A 242 -2.86 6.77 -10.38
C GLU A 242 -2.51 6.79 -8.89
N GLN A 243 -3.53 6.66 -8.02
CA GLN A 243 -3.33 6.54 -6.58
C GLN A 243 -2.49 5.30 -6.24
N LEU A 244 -2.78 4.15 -6.87
CA LEU A 244 -2.03 2.90 -6.63
C LEU A 244 -0.58 3.01 -7.12
N GLU A 245 -0.37 3.52 -8.32
CA GLU A 245 0.97 3.72 -8.88
C GLU A 245 1.82 4.67 -8.02
N GLY A 246 1.25 5.82 -7.65
CA GLY A 246 1.88 6.78 -6.76
C GLY A 246 2.23 6.18 -5.40
N SER A 247 1.32 5.41 -4.81
CA SER A 247 1.53 4.74 -3.51
C SER A 247 2.64 3.68 -3.56
N VAL A 248 2.67 2.86 -4.61
CA VAL A 248 3.73 1.86 -4.80
C VAL A 248 5.09 2.54 -4.93
N GLY A 249 5.15 3.64 -5.72
CA GLY A 249 6.38 4.43 -5.89
C GLY A 249 6.87 5.07 -4.59
N ALA A 250 5.95 5.63 -3.81
CA ALA A 250 6.29 6.23 -2.51
C ALA A 250 6.79 5.19 -1.51
N VAL A 251 6.17 4.01 -1.45
CA VAL A 251 6.63 2.92 -0.56
C VAL A 251 8.01 2.42 -0.97
N PHE A 252 8.32 2.25 -2.26
CA PHE A 252 9.69 1.96 -2.69
C PHE A 252 10.64 3.11 -2.35
N GLY A 253 10.21 4.36 -2.54
CA GLY A 253 10.98 5.55 -2.20
C GLY A 253 11.34 5.61 -0.72
N SER A 254 10.44 5.17 0.16
CA SER A 254 10.62 5.20 1.61
C SER A 254 11.77 4.31 2.10
N TRP A 255 12.24 3.34 1.30
CA TRP A 255 13.44 2.57 1.59
C TRP A 255 14.68 3.46 1.77
N MET A 256 14.72 4.60 1.07
CA MET A 256 15.84 5.56 1.11
C MET A 256 15.52 6.83 1.91
N ASN A 257 14.46 6.85 2.72
CA ASN A 257 14.22 7.91 3.69
C ASN A 257 15.34 7.96 4.74
N ASP A 258 15.66 9.13 5.25
CA ASP A 258 16.75 9.34 6.22
C ASP A 258 16.58 8.45 7.45
N ARG A 259 15.36 8.37 8.02
CA ARG A 259 15.04 7.50 9.15
C ARG A 259 15.29 6.02 8.84
N ALA A 260 14.96 5.55 7.65
CA ALA A 260 15.21 4.17 7.23
C ALA A 260 16.70 3.91 7.02
N ILE A 261 17.45 4.86 6.47
CA ILE A 261 18.91 4.76 6.29
C ILE A 261 19.60 4.67 7.65
N VAL A 262 19.25 5.55 8.60
CA VAL A 262 19.83 5.55 9.96
C VAL A 262 19.52 4.23 10.69
N TYR A 263 18.27 3.75 10.60
CA TYR A 263 17.86 2.49 11.19
C TYR A 263 18.66 1.31 10.62
N ARG A 264 18.76 1.21 9.29
CA ARG A 264 19.53 0.14 8.63
C ARG A 264 21.00 0.14 9.05
N ARG A 265 21.64 1.31 9.11
CA ARG A 265 23.03 1.43 9.59
C ARG A 265 23.19 0.91 11.01
N LYS A 266 22.25 1.28 11.90
CA LYS A 266 22.27 0.85 13.31
C LYS A 266 22.15 -0.66 13.49
N TYR A 267 21.33 -1.31 12.65
CA TYR A 267 21.03 -2.74 12.78
C TYR A 267 21.75 -3.63 11.75
N GLY A 268 22.68 -3.09 10.97
CA GLY A 268 23.44 -3.84 9.98
C GLY A 268 22.60 -4.42 8.84
N ILE A 269 21.50 -3.77 8.46
CA ILE A 269 20.61 -4.20 7.36
C ILE A 269 21.17 -3.68 6.04
N PRO A 270 21.52 -4.57 5.09
CA PRO A 270 22.08 -4.18 3.79
C PRO A 270 21.11 -3.35 2.95
N ALA A 271 21.63 -2.29 2.33
CA ALA A 271 20.81 -1.40 1.49
C ALA A 271 20.27 -2.08 0.22
N GLU A 272 21.05 -3.02 -0.32
CA GLU A 272 20.73 -3.79 -1.52
C GLU A 272 19.58 -4.78 -1.34
N TRP A 273 19.14 -5.05 -0.11
CA TRP A 273 18.00 -5.94 0.13
C TRP A 273 16.67 -5.35 -0.39
N GLY A 274 16.54 -4.02 -0.41
CA GLY A 274 15.32 -3.37 -0.81
C GLY A 274 14.12 -3.69 0.10
N THR A 275 12.96 -3.28 -0.32
CA THR A 275 11.67 -3.62 0.31
C THR A 275 10.70 -4.21 -0.71
N ALA A 276 9.87 -5.14 -0.29
CA ALA A 276 8.67 -5.50 -1.03
C ALA A 276 7.56 -4.48 -0.77
N VAL A 277 6.54 -4.48 -1.61
CA VAL A 277 5.31 -3.71 -1.41
C VAL A 277 4.14 -4.67 -1.31
N ASN A 278 3.37 -4.59 -0.22
CA ASN A 278 2.17 -5.39 0.00
C ASN A 278 0.94 -4.54 -0.30
N VAL A 279 0.16 -4.94 -1.29
CA VAL A 279 -1.14 -4.36 -1.62
C VAL A 279 -2.22 -5.33 -1.14
N GLN A 280 -3.11 -4.87 -0.25
CA GLN A 280 -4.08 -5.75 0.41
C GLN A 280 -5.43 -5.06 0.54
N ALA A 281 -6.51 -5.82 0.39
CA ALA A 281 -7.86 -5.34 0.63
C ALA A 281 -8.02 -4.83 2.07
N MET A 282 -8.67 -3.67 2.22
CA MET A 282 -8.99 -3.12 3.52
C MET A 282 -10.10 -3.90 4.21
N VAL A 283 -9.94 -4.08 5.52
CA VAL A 283 -10.99 -4.45 6.47
C VAL A 283 -11.05 -3.38 7.55
N PHE A 284 -12.23 -3.15 8.11
CA PHE A 284 -12.49 -1.98 8.93
C PHE A 284 -12.99 -2.36 10.32
N GLY A 285 -12.30 -1.85 11.34
CA GLY A 285 -12.69 -1.96 12.74
C GLY A 285 -13.46 -0.74 13.26
N ASN A 286 -13.78 0.23 12.40
CA ASN A 286 -14.45 1.49 12.74
C ASN A 286 -15.77 1.71 11.97
N THR A 287 -16.46 0.62 11.64
CA THR A 287 -17.78 0.68 10.99
C THR A 287 -18.94 0.93 11.96
N GLY A 288 -18.66 0.96 13.26
CA GLY A 288 -19.61 1.21 14.33
C GLY A 288 -19.28 0.41 15.59
N LYS A 289 -20.13 0.54 16.61
CA LYS A 289 -19.91 0.00 17.98
C LYS A 289 -19.67 -1.53 18.07
N LYS A 290 -20.05 -2.28 17.03
CA LYS A 290 -19.86 -3.74 16.97
C LYS A 290 -18.60 -4.15 16.19
N SER A 291 -17.82 -3.20 15.74
CA SER A 291 -16.55 -3.43 15.09
C SER A 291 -15.38 -3.02 15.99
N GLY A 292 -14.19 -3.51 15.70
CA GLY A 292 -12.99 -3.17 16.46
C GLY A 292 -11.72 -3.63 15.77
N SER A 293 -10.60 -3.08 16.23
CA SER A 293 -9.26 -3.50 15.85
C SER A 293 -8.45 -3.79 17.10
N GLY A 294 -7.51 -4.72 16.99
CA GLY A 294 -6.66 -5.09 18.11
C GLY A 294 -5.37 -5.77 17.68
N VAL A 295 -4.52 -6.00 18.65
CA VAL A 295 -3.29 -6.78 18.52
C VAL A 295 -3.34 -7.93 19.51
N ALA A 296 -3.07 -9.14 19.05
CA ALA A 296 -3.07 -10.32 19.89
C ALA A 296 -1.82 -11.18 19.67
N PHE A 297 -1.39 -11.81 20.75
CA PHE A 297 -0.25 -12.73 20.79
C PHE A 297 -0.72 -14.08 21.28
N THR A 298 -0.20 -15.15 20.74
CA THR A 298 -0.47 -16.54 21.16
C THR A 298 0.21 -16.91 22.48
N ARG A 299 1.10 -16.03 22.96
CA ARG A 299 1.77 -16.11 24.27
C ARG A 299 1.90 -14.70 24.85
N ASP A 300 1.91 -14.62 26.16
CA ASP A 300 2.31 -13.39 26.85
C ASP A 300 3.74 -13.02 26.49
N PRO A 301 4.01 -11.85 25.88
CA PRO A 301 5.36 -11.45 25.46
C PRO A 301 6.31 -11.17 26.63
N ALA A 302 5.81 -10.93 27.85
CA ALA A 302 6.62 -10.66 29.03
C ALA A 302 6.99 -11.94 29.77
N SER A 303 6.05 -12.87 29.97
CA SER A 303 6.27 -14.11 30.76
C SER A 303 6.57 -15.34 29.90
N GLY A 304 6.19 -15.33 28.61
CA GLY A 304 6.22 -16.49 27.71
C GLY A 304 5.11 -17.51 27.96
N GLU A 305 4.20 -17.25 28.90
CA GLU A 305 3.08 -18.13 29.22
C GLU A 305 2.17 -18.32 28.00
N LYS A 306 1.68 -19.55 27.80
CA LYS A 306 0.80 -19.89 26.67
C LYS A 306 -0.64 -19.46 26.95
N VAL A 307 -0.88 -18.16 26.94
CA VAL A 307 -2.20 -17.52 27.03
C VAL A 307 -2.42 -16.59 25.85
N LEU A 308 -3.66 -16.40 25.44
CA LEU A 308 -4.01 -15.38 24.45
C LEU A 308 -3.88 -14.01 25.14
N TYR A 309 -2.86 -13.28 24.79
CA TYR A 309 -2.55 -11.94 25.29
C TYR A 309 -2.82 -10.90 24.21
N GLY A 310 -3.34 -9.74 24.59
CA GLY A 310 -3.53 -8.65 23.64
C GLY A 310 -4.54 -7.62 24.06
N GLU A 311 -4.72 -6.64 23.22
CA GLU A 311 -5.55 -5.48 23.45
C GLU A 311 -6.36 -5.13 22.20
N PHE A 312 -7.54 -4.51 22.39
CA PHE A 312 -8.39 -4.06 21.32
C PHE A 312 -9.11 -2.75 21.65
N LEU A 313 -9.48 -2.02 20.60
CA LEU A 313 -10.39 -0.89 20.65
C LEU A 313 -11.64 -1.19 19.83
N THR A 314 -12.80 -0.85 20.36
CA THR A 314 -14.05 -0.86 19.59
C THR A 314 -14.15 0.42 18.76
N ASP A 315 -14.79 0.31 17.59
CA ASP A 315 -14.98 1.42 16.64
C ASP A 315 -13.66 2.18 16.37
N ALA A 316 -12.64 1.43 15.95
CA ALA A 316 -11.28 1.92 15.74
C ALA A 316 -10.60 1.24 14.55
N GLN A 317 -9.78 1.98 13.83
CA GLN A 317 -8.84 1.41 12.86
C GLN A 317 -7.60 0.85 13.57
N GLY A 318 -6.82 0.00 12.89
CA GLY A 318 -5.61 -0.59 13.47
C GLY A 318 -4.57 0.44 13.91
N GLU A 319 -4.52 1.59 13.25
CA GLU A 319 -3.64 2.71 13.60
C GLU A 319 -3.98 3.32 14.96
N ASP A 320 -5.26 3.46 15.28
CA ASP A 320 -5.73 4.04 16.53
C ASP A 320 -5.28 3.19 17.74
N VAL A 321 -5.16 1.86 17.55
CA VAL A 321 -4.65 0.93 18.58
C VAL A 321 -3.16 1.16 18.84
N VAL A 322 -2.38 1.34 17.77
CA VAL A 322 -0.92 1.48 17.84
C VAL A 322 -0.52 2.89 18.30
N ALA A 323 -1.29 3.91 17.90
CA ALA A 323 -1.05 5.30 18.26
C ALA A 323 -1.40 5.63 19.74
N GLY A 324 -2.15 4.73 20.42
CA GLY A 324 -2.53 4.95 21.82
C GLY A 324 -3.53 6.08 22.02
N VAL A 325 -4.33 6.40 21.01
CA VAL A 325 -5.32 7.51 21.02
C VAL A 325 -6.35 7.36 22.13
N ARG A 326 -6.67 6.12 22.50
CA ARG A 326 -7.61 5.78 23.57
C ARG A 326 -7.05 4.59 24.38
N PRO A 327 -7.38 4.47 25.70
CA PRO A 327 -6.99 3.31 26.48
C PRO A 327 -7.61 2.02 25.90
N PRO A 328 -6.80 1.03 25.52
CA PRO A 328 -7.30 -0.21 24.94
C PRO A 328 -7.88 -1.13 26.04
N ARG A 329 -8.69 -2.10 25.62
CA ARG A 329 -9.27 -3.12 26.47
C ARG A 329 -8.55 -4.47 26.26
N PRO A 330 -8.31 -5.26 27.34
CA PRO A 330 -7.71 -6.59 27.20
C PRO A 330 -8.54 -7.51 26.30
N VAL A 331 -7.88 -8.30 25.43
CA VAL A 331 -8.55 -9.24 24.51
C VAL A 331 -9.41 -10.28 25.24
N ALA A 332 -9.10 -10.59 26.49
CA ALA A 332 -9.91 -11.47 27.35
C ALA A 332 -11.34 -10.95 27.60
N GLN A 333 -11.61 -9.65 27.35
CA GLN A 333 -12.94 -9.05 27.43
C GLN A 333 -13.71 -9.08 26.11
N LEU A 334 -13.11 -9.60 25.05
CA LEU A 334 -13.79 -9.80 23.78
C LEU A 334 -14.71 -11.02 23.90
N LYS A 335 -16.01 -10.78 23.99
CA LYS A 335 -17.04 -11.83 24.07
C LYS A 335 -17.85 -11.89 22.78
#